data_396646aca474af5b7cb422ed02a3f592
#
_entry.id   396646aca474af5b7cb422ed02a3f592
#
_cell.length_a   1.000
_cell.length_b   1.000
_cell.length_c   1.000
_cell.angle_alpha   90.00
_cell.angle_beta   90.00
_cell.angle_gamma   90.00
#
_symmetry.space_group_name_H-M   'P 1'
#
loop_
_entity.id
_entity.type
_entity.pdbx_description
1 polymer ?
#
loop_
_entity_poly.entity_id
_entity_poly.type
_entity_poly.pdbx_seq_one_letter_code
_entity_poly.pdbx_strand_id
1 'polypeptide(L)'
;VNVPAALIPRTVLFGNPERVNPELSPDGRRLGWIAPTDGVLNVWVAPLDDLAAATAVTSDTERGIRSFAWAHDGRSLLYVQDAGGDENWHLYGVDLDAGGTRDLTPFPGVQAQLIGLGKEHPADVLVGLNRDNPQLHDVYRLTLATGELTKVADNPGFVGWVADHDFAVRAGVAPTPDGGLVIMVRNDAATTTDEAPWRPLLVAGPDDALTTGPLAFSRDGRTLLAISSVGSDTGRLVRLDVATGAEVEVIAGDPEADVTGVDLDPDTKEVRAVTFVKARQELRVLDDAIAADIAALQALSPGELRLVGGDDTDRLWVTAHTVDDGPVRYHLWDRDTREARFLFTHQPALEDYTLAPMEPFTVTARDGLVLHGYLTWPTTTPPGSRRDLPVVLNVHGGPWARDTWGYHPEAQWLANRGYLCVQVNYRSSTGYGKAFIHAGDREWGAAMHDDLVDTVAWTVGQGYADPDRVAIYGGSYGGYAALVGATFTPDLFAAAVDIVGPSSLATLIRSVPPYWAPMIAQFHNSVGNPDTEEDFLWSRSPLSKVDQIRIPLLIAQGANDPRVPQAESEQIVAALEKHGVDHEYLLFPDEGHGFAKPQNRLRFYAAAEVFLARHLGGRAEP
;
A
#
# COMPACT_ATOMS: atom_id res chain seq x y z
N VAL A 1 -23.93 -31.02 17.30
CA VAL A 1 -24.35 -30.15 16.21
C VAL A 1 -23.44 -28.94 16.30
N ASN A 2 -22.45 -28.82 15.41
CA ASN A 2 -21.63 -27.61 15.34
C ASN A 2 -22.56 -26.46 14.94
N VAL A 3 -22.75 -25.50 15.84
CA VAL A 3 -23.40 -24.25 15.50
C VAL A 3 -22.43 -23.48 14.60
N PRO A 4 -22.81 -23.12 13.36
CA PRO A 4 -21.94 -22.32 12.51
C PRO A 4 -21.55 -21.01 13.25
N ALA A 5 -20.31 -20.58 13.10
CA ALA A 5 -19.89 -19.27 13.62
C ALA A 5 -20.85 -18.17 13.14
N ALA A 6 -21.14 -17.21 14.01
CA ALA A 6 -22.01 -16.08 13.66
C ALA A 6 -21.49 -15.34 12.43
N LEU A 7 -22.40 -14.83 11.59
CA LEU A 7 -22.01 -13.95 10.49
C LEU A 7 -21.46 -12.63 11.08
N ILE A 8 -20.26 -12.27 10.67
CA ILE A 8 -19.70 -10.95 11.01
C ILE A 8 -20.39 -9.93 10.09
N PRO A 9 -21.04 -8.89 10.64
CA PRO A 9 -21.68 -7.89 9.82
C PRO A 9 -20.70 -7.20 8.85
N ARG A 10 -21.14 -6.93 7.63
CA ARG A 10 -20.33 -6.17 6.65
C ARG A 10 -19.88 -4.83 7.21
N THR A 11 -20.72 -4.20 8.02
CA THR A 11 -20.38 -2.93 8.69
C THR A 11 -19.21 -3.03 9.65
N VAL A 12 -18.99 -4.19 10.27
CA VAL A 12 -17.85 -4.45 11.16
C VAL A 12 -16.57 -4.68 10.37
N LEU A 13 -16.66 -5.40 9.23
CA LEU A 13 -15.49 -5.72 8.39
C LEU A 13 -15.09 -4.57 7.46
N PHE A 14 -16.06 -3.88 6.87
CA PHE A 14 -15.86 -2.91 5.78
C PHE A 14 -16.40 -1.51 6.07
N GLY A 15 -17.00 -1.28 7.23
CA GLY A 15 -17.31 0.05 7.73
C GLY A 15 -16.05 0.82 8.08
N ASN A 16 -16.22 2.03 8.57
CA ASN A 16 -15.09 2.78 9.10
C ASN A 16 -14.55 2.10 10.36
N PRO A 17 -13.23 2.11 10.60
CA PRO A 17 -12.67 1.72 11.88
C PRO A 17 -13.20 2.63 13.01
N GLU A 18 -13.26 2.11 14.22
CA GLU A 18 -13.65 2.94 15.37
C GLU A 18 -12.54 3.95 15.71
N ARG A 19 -11.28 3.49 15.71
CA ARG A 19 -10.10 4.34 15.94
C ARG A 19 -8.90 3.73 15.24
N VAL A 20 -8.17 4.52 14.46
CA VAL A 20 -7.00 4.02 13.71
C VAL A 20 -5.91 5.10 13.62
N ASN A 21 -4.69 4.67 13.34
CA ASN A 21 -3.51 5.52 13.13
C ASN A 21 -3.28 6.49 14.30
N PRO A 22 -3.08 5.99 15.54
CA PRO A 22 -2.72 6.87 16.64
C PRO A 22 -1.30 7.45 16.45
N GLU A 23 -1.16 8.76 16.70
CA GLU A 23 0.11 9.47 16.66
C GLU A 23 0.26 10.38 17.88
N LEU A 24 1.44 10.38 18.50
CA LEU A 24 1.78 11.30 19.57
C LEU A 24 2.10 12.69 19.02
N SER A 25 1.68 13.72 19.77
CA SER A 25 2.23 15.05 19.54
C SER A 25 3.74 15.06 19.85
N PRO A 26 4.52 15.93 19.20
CA PRO A 26 5.98 16.02 19.42
C PRO A 26 6.40 16.18 20.88
N ASP A 27 5.60 16.87 21.69
CA ASP A 27 5.83 17.09 23.11
C ASP A 27 5.35 15.93 24.02
N GLY A 28 4.78 14.88 23.43
CA GLY A 28 4.26 13.71 24.15
C GLY A 28 3.04 13.96 25.04
N ARG A 29 2.35 15.09 24.89
CA ARG A 29 1.22 15.47 25.76
C ARG A 29 -0.14 15.14 25.20
N ARG A 30 -0.25 14.96 23.89
CA ARG A 30 -1.50 14.69 23.19
C ARG A 30 -1.37 13.43 22.34
N LEU A 31 -2.49 12.77 22.14
CA LEU A 31 -2.63 11.68 21.17
C LEU A 31 -3.66 12.10 20.12
N GLY A 32 -3.29 12.01 18.86
CA GLY A 32 -4.20 12.13 17.73
C GLY A 32 -4.52 10.75 17.17
N TRP A 33 -5.70 10.58 16.58
CA TRP A 33 -6.10 9.39 15.83
C TRP A 33 -7.21 9.72 14.83
N ILE A 34 -7.46 8.80 13.93
CA ILE A 34 -8.59 8.90 13.00
C ILE A 34 -9.76 8.10 13.54
N ALA A 35 -10.94 8.74 13.54
CA ALA A 35 -12.20 8.13 13.95
C ALA A 35 -13.38 8.80 13.22
N PRO A 36 -14.53 8.13 13.09
CA PRO A 36 -15.68 8.72 12.41
C PRO A 36 -16.35 9.83 13.23
N THR A 37 -16.80 10.88 12.52
CA THR A 37 -17.77 11.88 12.97
C THR A 37 -18.93 11.83 11.99
N ASP A 38 -20.13 11.54 12.45
CA ASP A 38 -21.32 11.36 11.61
C ASP A 38 -21.10 10.40 10.42
N GLY A 39 -20.30 9.34 10.65
CA GLY A 39 -20.02 8.32 9.64
C GLY A 39 -18.87 8.66 8.68
N VAL A 40 -18.20 9.81 8.79
CA VAL A 40 -17.07 10.22 7.98
C VAL A 40 -15.80 10.30 8.83
N LEU A 41 -14.69 9.74 8.35
CA LEU A 41 -13.42 9.73 9.08
C LEU A 41 -12.85 11.13 9.24
N ASN A 42 -12.54 11.49 10.47
CA ASN A 42 -11.96 12.76 10.87
C ASN A 42 -10.81 12.55 11.85
N VAL A 43 -9.98 13.56 12.05
CA VAL A 43 -8.91 13.54 13.04
C VAL A 43 -9.48 13.96 14.41
N TRP A 44 -9.20 13.16 15.41
CA TRP A 44 -9.54 13.38 16.82
C TRP A 44 -8.28 13.56 17.63
N VAL A 45 -8.32 14.42 18.64
CA VAL A 45 -7.21 14.69 19.55
C VAL A 45 -7.70 14.69 21.00
N ALA A 46 -6.89 14.11 21.87
CA ALA A 46 -7.09 14.15 23.32
C ALA A 46 -5.79 14.45 24.07
N PRO A 47 -5.86 14.97 25.31
CA PRO A 47 -4.75 14.89 26.25
C PRO A 47 -4.35 13.42 26.45
N LEU A 48 -3.04 13.14 26.51
CA LEU A 48 -2.55 11.78 26.62
C LEU A 48 -2.97 11.08 27.93
N ASP A 49 -3.19 11.82 28.99
CA ASP A 49 -3.64 11.35 30.30
C ASP A 49 -5.18 11.21 30.41
N ASP A 50 -5.93 11.81 29.48
CA ASP A 50 -7.40 11.74 29.46
C ASP A 50 -7.93 11.55 28.02
N LEU A 51 -7.89 10.31 27.52
CA LEU A 51 -8.41 10.00 26.19
C LEU A 51 -9.93 10.13 26.07
N ALA A 52 -10.66 10.20 27.20
CA ALA A 52 -12.10 10.42 27.18
C ALA A 52 -12.48 11.89 26.85
N ALA A 53 -11.56 12.82 27.04
CA ALA A 53 -11.73 14.23 26.66
C ALA A 53 -11.46 14.50 25.16
N ALA A 54 -11.46 13.46 24.32
CA ALA A 54 -11.20 13.59 22.90
C ALA A 54 -12.23 14.48 22.18
N THR A 55 -11.74 15.29 21.25
CA THR A 55 -12.56 16.10 20.36
C THR A 55 -12.12 15.93 18.91
N ALA A 56 -13.09 15.96 17.98
CA ALA A 56 -12.78 16.05 16.56
C ALA A 56 -12.20 17.44 16.24
N VAL A 57 -11.05 17.48 15.61
CA VAL A 57 -10.35 18.72 15.23
C VAL A 57 -10.47 19.05 13.75
N THR A 58 -11.07 18.14 12.99
CA THR A 58 -11.44 18.32 11.58
C THR A 58 -12.93 18.06 11.40
N SER A 59 -13.48 18.48 10.26
CA SER A 59 -14.92 18.41 9.98
C SER A 59 -15.19 18.01 8.51
N ASP A 60 -14.47 17.01 8.00
CA ASP A 60 -14.79 16.45 6.69
C ASP A 60 -16.15 15.74 6.74
N THR A 61 -16.98 15.98 5.72
CA THR A 61 -18.34 15.45 5.61
C THR A 61 -18.53 14.52 4.40
N GLU A 62 -17.45 14.27 3.62
CA GLU A 62 -17.59 13.55 2.35
C GLU A 62 -16.69 12.32 2.22
N ARG A 63 -15.38 12.54 2.03
CA ARG A 63 -14.46 11.44 1.68
C ARG A 63 -13.85 10.73 2.87
N GLY A 64 -13.69 11.45 3.99
CA GLY A 64 -12.97 11.00 5.15
C GLY A 64 -11.45 11.18 5.05
N ILE A 65 -10.87 11.63 6.14
CA ILE A 65 -9.41 11.78 6.30
C ILE A 65 -8.85 10.42 6.70
N ARG A 66 -7.78 9.97 6.00
CA ARG A 66 -7.22 8.62 6.18
C ARG A 66 -5.79 8.60 6.70
N SER A 67 -5.13 9.76 6.66
CA SER A 67 -3.80 9.95 7.23
C SER A 67 -3.64 11.39 7.70
N PHE A 68 -2.84 11.58 8.72
CA PHE A 68 -2.46 12.90 9.22
C PHE A 68 -1.04 12.81 9.80
N ALA A 69 -0.44 13.94 10.09
CA ALA A 69 0.83 14.04 10.79
C ALA A 69 0.83 15.26 11.73
N TRP A 70 1.54 15.16 12.84
CA TRP A 70 1.82 16.31 13.68
C TRP A 70 2.94 17.15 13.07
N ALA A 71 2.75 18.48 13.01
CA ALA A 71 3.87 19.39 12.82
C ALA A 71 4.64 19.55 14.14
N HIS A 72 5.94 19.81 14.04
CA HIS A 72 6.79 19.93 15.23
C HIS A 72 6.63 21.26 15.99
N ASP A 73 5.73 22.16 15.55
CA ASP A 73 5.33 23.34 16.31
C ASP A 73 4.46 23.01 17.55
N GLY A 74 4.08 21.73 17.70
CA GLY A 74 3.29 21.20 18.83
C GLY A 74 1.82 21.58 18.83
N ARG A 75 1.33 22.31 17.82
CA ARG A 75 -0.04 22.79 17.74
C ARG A 75 -0.75 22.54 16.41
N SER A 76 0.03 22.27 15.34
CA SER A 76 -0.53 22.07 14.01
C SER A 76 -0.59 20.60 13.63
N LEU A 77 -1.70 20.20 13.03
CA LEU A 77 -1.87 18.93 12.36
C LEU A 77 -1.95 19.16 10.85
N LEU A 78 -1.38 18.24 10.10
CA LEU A 78 -1.38 18.24 8.65
C LEU A 78 -2.09 16.99 8.13
N TYR A 79 -2.86 17.12 7.06
CA TYR A 79 -3.41 15.97 6.35
C TYR A 79 -3.56 16.27 4.86
N VAL A 80 -3.69 15.23 4.05
CA VAL A 80 -3.97 15.36 2.62
C VAL A 80 -5.38 14.88 2.30
N GLN A 81 -6.04 15.56 1.35
CA GLN A 81 -7.37 15.20 0.87
C GLN A 81 -7.48 15.49 -0.62
N ASP A 82 -8.16 14.60 -1.34
CA ASP A 82 -8.52 14.75 -2.75
C ASP A 82 -10.01 15.04 -2.93
N ALA A 83 -10.43 15.38 -4.14
CA ALA A 83 -11.83 15.62 -4.46
C ALA A 83 -12.39 14.45 -5.27
N GLY A 84 -13.38 13.74 -4.71
CA GLY A 84 -14.09 12.67 -5.43
C GLY A 84 -13.23 11.49 -5.89
N GLY A 85 -11.99 11.37 -5.41
CA GLY A 85 -11.07 10.29 -5.78
C GLY A 85 -10.16 10.59 -6.97
N ASP A 86 -9.99 11.87 -7.32
CA ASP A 86 -9.17 12.34 -8.46
C ASP A 86 -7.66 12.30 -8.21
N GLU A 87 -7.23 12.01 -6.97
CA GLU A 87 -5.83 11.99 -6.52
C GLU A 87 -5.07 13.32 -6.68
N ASN A 88 -5.75 14.43 -6.92
CA ASN A 88 -5.17 15.76 -6.81
C ASN A 88 -5.19 16.18 -5.32
N TRP A 89 -4.27 15.60 -4.56
CA TRP A 89 -4.18 15.77 -3.11
C TRP A 89 -3.78 17.19 -2.74
N HIS A 90 -4.61 17.90 -1.97
CA HIS A 90 -4.22 19.14 -1.32
C HIS A 90 -3.73 18.87 0.09
N LEU A 91 -2.75 19.66 0.55
CA LEU A 91 -2.29 19.66 1.93
C LEU A 91 -3.12 20.63 2.75
N TYR A 92 -3.72 20.12 3.83
CA TYR A 92 -4.49 20.89 4.79
C TYR A 92 -3.75 21.01 6.11
N GLY A 93 -3.93 22.15 6.79
CA GLY A 93 -3.42 22.38 8.13
C GLY A 93 -4.56 22.68 9.10
N VAL A 94 -4.46 22.17 10.31
CA VAL A 94 -5.35 22.45 11.45
C VAL A 94 -4.53 23.09 12.55
N ASP A 95 -4.89 24.29 12.98
CA ASP A 95 -4.31 24.94 14.17
C ASP A 95 -5.17 24.60 15.39
N LEU A 96 -4.62 23.84 16.33
CA LEU A 96 -5.36 23.37 17.51
C LEU A 96 -5.67 24.49 18.53
N ASP A 97 -4.91 25.59 18.51
CA ASP A 97 -5.09 26.71 19.43
C ASP A 97 -6.10 27.74 18.86
N ALA A 98 -5.98 28.07 17.56
CA ALA A 98 -6.88 28.99 16.89
C ALA A 98 -8.18 28.33 16.42
N GLY A 99 -8.14 27.02 16.21
CA GLY A 99 -9.22 26.25 15.59
C GLY A 99 -9.32 26.46 14.09
N GLY A 100 -10.00 25.53 13.44
CA GLY A 100 -10.28 25.59 12.01
C GLY A 100 -9.25 24.92 11.11
N THR A 101 -9.70 24.56 9.93
CA THR A 101 -8.91 23.91 8.88
C THR A 101 -8.62 24.90 7.76
N ARG A 102 -7.41 24.87 7.21
CA ARG A 102 -7.01 25.70 6.08
C ARG A 102 -6.40 24.83 4.99
N ASP A 103 -6.84 25.01 3.76
CA ASP A 103 -6.14 24.48 2.59
C ASP A 103 -4.82 25.27 2.41
N LEU A 104 -3.70 24.58 2.55
CA LEU A 104 -2.36 25.16 2.44
C LEU A 104 -1.82 25.16 1.01
N THR A 105 -2.45 24.39 0.13
CA THR A 105 -2.07 24.26 -1.29
C THR A 105 -3.28 24.39 -2.21
N PRO A 106 -4.01 25.54 -2.17
CA PRO A 106 -5.29 25.73 -2.83
C PRO A 106 -5.14 25.94 -4.35
N PHE A 107 -4.54 24.99 -5.04
CA PHE A 107 -4.28 25.05 -6.47
C PHE A 107 -5.08 23.95 -7.20
N PRO A 108 -6.13 24.29 -7.96
CA PRO A 108 -6.94 23.30 -8.67
C PRO A 108 -6.10 22.43 -9.61
N GLY A 109 -6.30 21.09 -9.54
CA GLY A 109 -5.61 20.12 -10.39
C GLY A 109 -4.13 19.92 -10.04
N VAL A 110 -3.66 20.45 -8.91
CA VAL A 110 -2.29 20.28 -8.42
C VAL A 110 -2.27 19.22 -7.33
N GLN A 111 -1.30 18.32 -7.41
CA GLN A 111 -1.03 17.32 -6.38
C GLN A 111 0.07 17.83 -5.45
N ALA A 112 -0.22 17.82 -4.14
CA ALA A 112 0.76 18.10 -3.10
C ALA A 112 1.32 16.80 -2.52
N GLN A 113 2.62 16.81 -2.23
CA GLN A 113 3.34 15.72 -1.56
C GLN A 113 4.12 16.30 -0.37
N LEU A 114 3.99 15.73 0.81
CA LEU A 114 4.82 16.11 1.96
C LEU A 114 6.23 15.55 1.74
N ILE A 115 7.22 16.44 1.61
CA ILE A 115 8.63 16.08 1.34
C ILE A 115 9.45 16.06 2.62
N GLY A 116 9.21 16.99 3.54
CA GLY A 116 9.97 17.08 4.76
C GLY A 116 9.18 17.66 5.92
N LEU A 117 9.35 17.00 7.07
CA LEU A 117 8.82 17.38 8.37
C LEU A 117 9.90 17.08 9.40
N GLY A 118 10.22 18.03 10.29
CA GLY A 118 11.33 17.85 11.22
C GLY A 118 11.34 18.84 12.37
N LYS A 119 11.84 18.38 13.50
CA LYS A 119 11.88 19.15 14.76
C LYS A 119 12.85 20.35 14.73
N GLU A 120 13.81 20.34 13.82
CA GLU A 120 14.72 21.45 13.62
C GLU A 120 14.06 22.66 12.94
N HIS A 121 12.93 22.44 12.26
CA HIS A 121 12.16 23.46 11.54
C HIS A 121 10.68 23.38 11.91
N PRO A 122 10.33 23.60 13.18
CA PRO A 122 8.97 23.35 13.68
C PRO A 122 7.89 24.24 13.04
N ALA A 123 8.27 25.41 12.52
CA ALA A 123 7.34 26.37 11.92
C ALA A 123 7.07 26.13 10.42
N ASP A 124 7.83 25.25 9.79
CA ASP A 124 7.82 25.07 8.34
C ASP A 124 7.72 23.58 7.97
N VAL A 125 7.29 23.32 6.74
CA VAL A 125 7.34 21.99 6.11
C VAL A 125 7.82 22.12 4.67
N LEU A 126 8.41 21.06 4.12
CA LEU A 126 8.70 20.97 2.69
C LEU A 126 7.58 20.24 1.98
N VAL A 127 7.06 20.84 0.92
CA VAL A 127 5.99 20.28 0.09
C VAL A 127 6.39 20.28 -1.38
N GLY A 128 6.15 19.15 -2.05
CA GLY A 128 6.27 19.03 -3.50
C GLY A 128 4.95 19.40 -4.17
N LEU A 129 4.98 20.22 -5.20
CA LEU A 129 3.80 20.63 -5.98
C LEU A 129 4.07 20.46 -7.48
N ASN A 130 3.19 19.76 -8.19
CA ASN A 130 3.25 19.64 -9.66
C ASN A 130 2.55 20.80 -10.39
N ARG A 131 2.71 22.00 -9.84
CA ARG A 131 2.02 23.21 -10.27
C ARG A 131 2.49 23.73 -11.63
N ASP A 132 3.81 23.76 -11.84
CA ASP A 132 4.43 24.32 -13.05
C ASP A 132 4.52 23.26 -14.17
N ASN A 133 4.62 22.00 -13.79
CA ASN A 133 4.60 20.83 -14.68
C ASN A 133 3.78 19.71 -14.03
N PRO A 134 2.66 19.25 -14.64
CA PRO A 134 1.82 18.21 -14.07
C PRO A 134 2.51 16.87 -13.87
N GLN A 135 3.67 16.64 -14.49
CA GLN A 135 4.45 15.40 -14.35
C GLN A 135 5.49 15.46 -13.23
N LEU A 136 5.88 16.65 -12.76
CA LEU A 136 7.03 16.86 -11.89
C LEU A 136 6.66 17.77 -10.71
N HIS A 137 7.15 17.42 -9.53
CA HIS A 137 6.91 18.19 -8.32
C HIS A 137 8.13 19.05 -7.98
N ASP A 138 7.99 20.38 -8.10
CA ASP A 138 8.94 21.33 -7.52
C ASP A 138 8.82 21.36 -6.01
N VAL A 139 9.89 21.66 -5.28
CA VAL A 139 9.88 21.71 -3.82
C VAL A 139 9.71 23.13 -3.32
N TYR A 140 8.76 23.30 -2.41
CA TYR A 140 8.47 24.55 -1.72
C TYR A 140 8.64 24.40 -0.21
N ARG A 141 9.14 25.45 0.42
CA ARG A 141 9.07 25.62 1.87
C ARG A 141 7.77 26.33 2.18
N LEU A 142 6.94 25.70 2.99
CA LEU A 142 5.65 26.22 3.43
C LEU A 142 5.75 26.63 4.90
N THR A 143 5.51 27.92 5.18
CA THR A 143 5.41 28.43 6.56
C THR A 143 4.01 28.20 7.10
N LEU A 144 3.88 27.39 8.13
CA LEU A 144 2.58 26.92 8.66
C LEU A 144 1.67 28.06 9.13
N ALA A 145 2.21 29.03 9.85
CA ALA A 145 1.44 30.15 10.41
C ALA A 145 0.81 31.04 9.33
N THR A 146 1.51 31.30 8.24
CA THR A 146 1.08 32.23 7.17
C THR A 146 0.49 31.51 5.97
N GLY A 147 0.92 30.27 5.68
CA GLY A 147 0.66 29.55 4.44
C GLY A 147 1.52 30.06 3.29
N GLU A 148 2.55 30.83 3.56
CA GLU A 148 3.47 31.32 2.55
C GLU A 148 4.29 30.16 1.97
N LEU A 149 4.33 30.10 0.64
CA LEU A 149 5.08 29.13 -0.15
C LEU A 149 6.28 29.82 -0.81
N THR A 150 7.48 29.37 -0.45
CA THR A 150 8.73 29.80 -1.08
C THR A 150 9.34 28.63 -1.83
N LYS A 151 9.51 28.75 -3.16
CA LYS A 151 10.15 27.70 -3.96
C LYS A 151 11.62 27.56 -3.55
N VAL A 152 12.04 26.34 -3.24
CA VAL A 152 13.41 26.02 -2.81
C VAL A 152 14.15 25.11 -3.80
N ALA A 153 13.44 24.40 -4.67
CA ALA A 153 14.04 23.65 -5.77
C ALA A 153 13.10 23.54 -6.96
N ASP A 154 13.63 23.85 -8.15
CA ASP A 154 13.01 23.47 -9.42
C ASP A 154 13.31 21.99 -9.72
N ASN A 155 12.34 21.30 -10.32
CA ASN A 155 12.47 19.90 -10.64
C ASN A 155 13.09 19.66 -12.04
N PRO A 156 14.31 19.13 -12.13
CA PRO A 156 14.96 18.87 -13.42
C PRO A 156 14.53 17.55 -14.10
N GLY A 157 13.55 16.82 -13.54
CA GLY A 157 13.11 15.53 -14.03
C GLY A 157 13.10 14.45 -12.95
N PHE A 158 13.06 14.81 -11.66
CA PHE A 158 13.06 13.87 -10.55
C PHE A 158 11.65 13.40 -10.19
N VAL A 159 11.54 12.12 -9.85
CA VAL A 159 10.30 11.49 -9.36
C VAL A 159 10.24 11.38 -7.84
N GLY A 160 11.31 11.74 -7.16
CA GLY A 160 11.40 11.75 -5.70
C GLY A 160 12.48 12.68 -5.21
N TRP A 161 12.34 13.15 -3.97
CA TRP A 161 13.22 14.11 -3.34
C TRP A 161 13.64 13.63 -1.94
N VAL A 162 14.86 13.96 -1.53
CA VAL A 162 15.35 13.81 -0.16
C VAL A 162 15.97 15.11 0.30
N ALA A 163 15.45 15.64 1.40
CA ALA A 163 16.05 16.76 2.13
C ALA A 163 16.89 16.26 3.29
N ASP A 164 17.86 17.04 3.71
CA ASP A 164 18.56 16.83 4.97
C ASP A 164 17.78 17.45 6.16
N HIS A 165 18.37 17.39 7.34
CA HIS A 165 17.73 17.87 8.57
C HIS A 165 17.61 19.40 8.65
N ASP A 166 18.35 20.12 7.84
CA ASP A 166 18.29 21.59 7.71
C ASP A 166 17.30 22.03 6.63
N PHE A 167 16.46 21.10 6.13
CA PHE A 167 15.53 21.31 5.02
C PHE A 167 16.22 21.72 3.71
N ALA A 168 17.51 21.46 3.56
CA ALA A 168 18.17 21.56 2.28
C ALA A 168 17.81 20.35 1.40
N VAL A 169 17.27 20.61 0.22
CA VAL A 169 16.95 19.57 -0.76
C VAL A 169 18.26 19.14 -1.43
N ARG A 170 18.78 17.97 -1.06
CA ARG A 170 20.14 17.54 -1.41
C ARG A 170 20.20 16.29 -2.29
N ALA A 171 19.12 15.51 -2.37
CA ALA A 171 19.07 14.37 -3.27
C ALA A 171 17.74 14.30 -4.01
N GLY A 172 17.76 13.64 -5.16
CA GLY A 172 16.58 13.33 -5.96
C GLY A 172 16.74 12.04 -6.72
N VAL A 173 15.66 11.49 -7.20
CA VAL A 173 15.61 10.26 -7.99
C VAL A 173 15.23 10.59 -9.42
N ALA A 174 16.15 10.36 -10.37
CA ALA A 174 15.95 10.58 -11.78
C ALA A 174 15.71 9.22 -12.49
N PRO A 175 14.57 9.01 -13.14
CA PRO A 175 14.40 7.84 -14.01
C PRO A 175 15.30 7.97 -15.24
N THR A 176 15.74 6.83 -15.77
CA THR A 176 16.54 6.77 -16.98
C THR A 176 15.70 6.28 -18.17
N PRO A 177 16.07 6.64 -19.42
CA PRO A 177 15.32 6.25 -20.61
C PRO A 177 15.17 4.75 -20.83
N ASP A 178 16.06 3.95 -20.26
CA ASP A 178 16.04 2.49 -20.33
C ASP A 178 15.18 1.83 -19.22
N GLY A 179 14.58 2.64 -18.33
CA GLY A 179 13.75 2.16 -17.22
C GLY A 179 14.49 1.92 -15.91
N GLY A 180 15.75 2.30 -15.81
CA GLY A 180 16.51 2.37 -14.58
C GLY A 180 16.24 3.64 -13.80
N LEU A 181 17.05 3.89 -12.77
CA LEU A 181 17.04 5.13 -12.00
C LEU A 181 18.45 5.56 -11.59
N VAL A 182 18.61 6.85 -11.31
CA VAL A 182 19.82 7.42 -10.72
C VAL A 182 19.45 8.20 -9.47
N ILE A 183 20.11 7.89 -8.35
CA ILE A 183 20.10 8.76 -7.19
C ILE A 183 21.07 9.89 -7.49
N MET A 184 20.52 11.10 -7.60
CA MET A 184 21.27 12.34 -7.86
C MET A 184 21.49 13.07 -6.55
N VAL A 185 22.65 13.66 -6.37
CA VAL A 185 22.93 14.55 -5.23
C VAL A 185 23.37 15.92 -5.70
N ARG A 186 23.14 16.91 -4.85
CA ARG A 186 23.54 18.28 -5.12
C ARG A 186 25.05 18.39 -5.26
N ASN A 187 25.49 19.15 -6.27
CA ASN A 187 26.90 19.39 -6.51
C ASN A 187 27.35 20.63 -5.73
N ASP A 188 27.73 20.47 -4.48
CA ASP A 188 28.16 21.56 -3.60
C ASP A 188 29.49 22.20 -4.06
N ALA A 189 30.22 21.56 -4.98
CA ALA A 189 31.46 22.06 -5.58
C ALA A 189 31.22 22.91 -6.83
N ALA A 190 29.98 23.02 -7.33
CA ALA A 190 29.63 23.86 -8.46
C ALA A 190 29.87 25.33 -8.09
N THR A 191 30.92 25.94 -8.65
CA THR A 191 31.34 27.32 -8.36
C THR A 191 30.86 28.32 -9.41
N THR A 192 30.30 27.82 -10.52
CA THR A 192 29.81 28.62 -11.64
C THR A 192 28.38 28.20 -12.03
N THR A 193 27.63 29.12 -12.65
CA THR A 193 26.27 28.85 -13.18
C THR A 193 26.27 27.87 -14.35
N ASP A 194 27.43 27.57 -14.93
CA ASP A 194 27.59 26.65 -16.06
C ASP A 194 27.85 25.20 -15.59
N GLU A 195 28.11 24.97 -14.30
CA GLU A 195 28.25 23.63 -13.74
C GLU A 195 26.89 23.05 -13.38
N ALA A 196 26.66 21.76 -13.74
CA ALA A 196 25.42 21.07 -13.42
C ALA A 196 25.18 21.07 -11.89
N PRO A 197 24.02 21.54 -11.41
CA PRO A 197 23.75 21.62 -9.97
C PRO A 197 23.58 20.24 -9.32
N TRP A 198 23.44 19.18 -10.12
CA TRP A 198 23.24 17.80 -9.70
C TRP A 198 24.26 16.87 -10.33
N ARG A 199 24.71 15.87 -9.59
CA ARG A 199 25.58 14.81 -10.07
C ARG A 199 25.07 13.42 -9.64
N PRO A 200 25.36 12.36 -10.40
CA PRO A 200 25.04 11.00 -10.01
C PRO A 200 25.75 10.60 -8.70
N LEU A 201 25.01 9.91 -7.82
CA LEU A 201 25.53 9.24 -6.64
C LEU A 201 25.53 7.73 -6.82
N LEU A 202 24.38 7.16 -7.18
CA LEU A 202 24.20 5.73 -7.45
C LEU A 202 23.38 5.56 -8.71
N VAL A 203 23.89 4.72 -9.62
CA VAL A 203 23.15 4.33 -10.83
C VAL A 203 22.62 2.92 -10.64
N ALA A 204 21.30 2.78 -10.72
CA ALA A 204 20.59 1.51 -10.69
C ALA A 204 20.03 1.23 -12.09
N GLY A 205 20.40 0.12 -12.68
CA GLY A 205 19.85 -0.31 -13.99
C GLY A 205 18.37 -0.67 -13.90
N PRO A 206 17.73 -1.00 -15.04
CA PRO A 206 16.33 -1.42 -15.06
C PRO A 206 16.00 -2.54 -14.07
N ASP A 207 16.91 -3.49 -13.90
CA ASP A 207 16.72 -4.62 -12.99
C ASP A 207 16.73 -4.23 -11.51
N ASP A 208 17.35 -3.11 -11.16
CA ASP A 208 17.50 -2.64 -9.78
C ASP A 208 16.49 -1.54 -9.40
N ALA A 209 15.82 -0.95 -10.38
CA ALA A 209 15.02 0.27 -10.18
C ALA A 209 13.88 0.12 -9.16
N LEU A 210 13.21 -1.04 -9.12
CA LEU A 210 12.10 -1.29 -8.19
C LEU A 210 12.54 -1.66 -6.77
N THR A 211 13.82 -1.98 -6.58
CA THR A 211 14.39 -2.42 -5.30
C THR A 211 15.50 -1.48 -4.80
N THR A 212 15.63 -0.29 -5.42
CA THR A 212 16.65 0.69 -5.06
C THR A 212 16.02 2.08 -4.88
N GLY A 213 16.37 2.76 -3.80
CA GLY A 213 15.93 4.13 -3.53
C GLY A 213 16.61 4.74 -2.31
N PRO A 214 16.76 6.08 -2.28
CA PRO A 214 17.33 6.80 -1.15
C PRO A 214 16.34 6.85 0.02
N LEU A 215 16.85 6.91 1.26
CA LEU A 215 16.06 7.01 2.47
C LEU A 215 16.28 8.33 3.22
N ALA A 216 17.48 8.54 3.75
CA ALA A 216 17.76 9.66 4.62
C ALA A 216 19.26 9.98 4.67
N PHE A 217 19.60 11.24 4.84
CA PHE A 217 20.97 11.65 5.14
C PHE A 217 21.34 11.34 6.59
N SER A 218 22.64 11.00 6.82
CA SER A 218 23.22 11.01 8.16
C SER A 218 23.13 12.40 8.78
N ARG A 219 23.21 12.47 10.11
CA ARG A 219 23.10 13.76 10.84
C ARG A 219 24.12 14.80 10.38
N ASP A 220 25.32 14.39 10.01
CA ASP A 220 26.38 15.26 9.48
C ASP A 220 26.28 15.51 7.96
N GLY A 221 25.31 14.87 7.30
CA GLY A 221 25.07 15.01 5.87
C GLY A 221 26.16 14.43 4.95
N ARG A 222 27.10 13.65 5.49
CA ARG A 222 28.22 13.06 4.72
C ARG A 222 27.86 11.76 4.04
N THR A 223 26.88 11.07 4.57
CA THR A 223 26.40 9.81 3.99
C THR A 223 24.91 9.86 3.73
N LEU A 224 24.47 9.02 2.81
CA LEU A 224 23.06 8.79 2.48
C LEU A 224 22.75 7.31 2.72
N LEU A 225 21.72 7.04 3.51
CA LEU A 225 21.13 5.72 3.61
C LEU A 225 20.25 5.43 2.38
N ALA A 226 20.39 4.24 1.84
CA ALA A 226 19.58 3.77 0.73
C ALA A 226 19.25 2.29 0.88
N ILE A 227 18.11 1.87 0.34
CA ILE A 227 17.90 0.46 0.03
C ILE A 227 18.46 0.27 -1.38
N SER A 228 19.23 -0.79 -1.62
CA SER A 228 19.84 -1.07 -2.91
C SER A 228 20.00 -2.55 -3.18
N SER A 229 19.57 -2.98 -4.36
CA SER A 229 19.84 -4.31 -4.93
C SER A 229 21.02 -4.32 -5.90
N VAL A 230 21.68 -3.18 -6.10
CA VAL A 230 22.88 -3.14 -6.97
C VAL A 230 23.94 -4.07 -6.40
N GLY A 231 24.33 -5.07 -7.21
CA GLY A 231 25.27 -6.13 -6.80
C GLY A 231 24.68 -7.23 -5.90
N SER A 232 23.37 -7.26 -5.70
CA SER A 232 22.66 -8.34 -4.98
C SER A 232 21.30 -8.62 -5.63
N ASP A 233 20.67 -9.72 -5.29
CA ASP A 233 19.29 -9.99 -5.69
C ASP A 233 18.31 -9.18 -4.83
N THR A 234 18.47 -9.22 -3.52
CA THR A 234 17.59 -8.52 -2.58
C THR A 234 18.05 -7.10 -2.29
N GLY A 235 17.09 -6.20 -2.00
CA GLY A 235 17.35 -4.85 -1.54
C GLY A 235 17.96 -4.86 -0.14
N ARG A 236 19.21 -4.41 -0.03
CA ARG A 236 19.97 -4.28 1.23
C ARG A 236 19.92 -2.84 1.71
N LEU A 237 19.96 -2.63 3.02
CA LEU A 237 20.21 -1.31 3.59
C LEU A 237 21.69 -1.00 3.52
N VAL A 238 22.05 0.04 2.77
CA VAL A 238 23.43 0.45 2.53
C VAL A 238 23.65 1.91 2.93
N ARG A 239 24.90 2.23 3.25
CA ARG A 239 25.39 3.59 3.50
C ARG A 239 26.27 4.03 2.36
N LEU A 240 25.91 5.11 1.69
CA LEU A 240 26.65 5.69 0.56
C LEU A 240 27.40 6.94 1.02
N ASP A 241 28.68 7.05 0.71
CA ASP A 241 29.44 8.28 0.89
C ASP A 241 28.98 9.33 -0.13
N VAL A 242 28.48 10.47 0.34
CA VAL A 242 27.88 11.50 -0.54
C VAL A 242 28.93 12.13 -1.46
N ALA A 243 30.19 12.24 -1.06
CA ALA A 243 31.24 12.86 -1.87
C ALA A 243 31.66 11.98 -3.05
N THR A 244 31.74 10.67 -2.85
CA THR A 244 32.33 9.71 -3.81
C THR A 244 31.29 8.79 -4.48
N GLY A 245 30.13 8.59 -3.89
CA GLY A 245 29.13 7.59 -4.30
C GLY A 245 29.50 6.16 -3.88
N ALA A 246 30.58 5.96 -3.13
CA ALA A 246 30.99 4.64 -2.70
C ALA A 246 30.01 4.06 -1.66
N GLU A 247 29.67 2.77 -1.82
CA GLU A 247 29.02 1.98 -0.78
C GLU A 247 30.07 1.71 0.31
N VAL A 248 29.97 2.42 1.43
CA VAL A 248 30.94 2.31 2.53
C VAL A 248 30.55 1.28 3.57
N GLU A 249 29.28 0.88 3.60
CA GLU A 249 28.75 -0.10 4.54
C GLU A 249 27.48 -0.76 4.00
N VAL A 250 27.38 -2.08 4.20
CA VAL A 250 26.11 -2.83 4.14
C VAL A 250 25.64 -3.01 5.58
N ILE A 251 24.62 -2.23 5.97
CA ILE A 251 24.12 -2.22 7.36
C ILE A 251 23.30 -3.48 7.63
N ALA A 252 22.44 -3.85 6.70
CA ALA A 252 21.60 -5.04 6.81
C ALA A 252 21.21 -5.59 5.44
N GLY A 253 21.05 -6.90 5.37
CA GLY A 253 20.54 -7.62 4.20
C GLY A 253 20.05 -9.00 4.59
N ASP A 254 19.27 -9.59 3.71
CA ASP A 254 18.77 -10.96 3.84
C ASP A 254 18.77 -11.60 2.44
N PRO A 255 19.18 -12.87 2.30
CA PRO A 255 19.27 -13.51 0.97
C PRO A 255 17.91 -13.84 0.35
N GLU A 256 16.82 -13.84 1.14
CA GLU A 256 15.49 -14.27 0.71
C GLU A 256 14.48 -13.12 0.67
N ALA A 257 14.79 -11.98 1.32
CA ALA A 257 13.84 -10.88 1.46
C ALA A 257 14.52 -9.51 1.36
N ASP A 258 13.82 -8.55 0.76
CA ASP A 258 14.22 -7.14 0.73
C ASP A 258 14.07 -6.51 2.11
N VAL A 259 14.91 -5.52 2.43
CA VAL A 259 14.63 -4.60 3.54
C VAL A 259 13.37 -3.80 3.20
N THR A 260 12.36 -3.88 4.05
CA THR A 260 11.05 -3.22 3.85
C THR A 260 10.77 -2.09 4.82
N GLY A 261 11.51 -2.01 5.92
CA GLY A 261 11.37 -0.96 6.92
C GLY A 261 12.70 -0.68 7.63
N VAL A 262 12.88 0.57 8.00
CA VAL A 262 14.07 1.04 8.73
C VAL A 262 13.60 1.98 9.85
N ASP A 263 14.01 1.68 11.07
CA ASP A 263 13.81 2.54 12.23
C ASP A 263 15.09 3.29 12.51
N LEU A 264 14.98 4.62 12.63
CA LEU A 264 16.10 5.53 12.87
C LEU A 264 15.98 6.17 14.26
N ASP A 265 17.09 6.35 14.92
CA ASP A 265 17.16 7.21 16.09
C ASP A 265 16.77 8.65 15.72
N PRO A 266 15.82 9.28 16.43
CA PRO A 266 15.29 10.58 16.04
C PRO A 266 16.31 11.71 16.14
N ASP A 267 17.37 11.55 16.95
CA ASP A 267 18.40 12.56 17.16
C ASP A 267 19.64 12.31 16.30
N THR A 268 20.20 11.12 16.39
CA THR A 268 21.46 10.76 15.73
C THR A 268 21.26 10.35 14.27
N LYS A 269 20.05 9.94 13.91
CA LYS A 269 19.69 9.36 12.59
C LYS A 269 20.42 8.05 12.27
N GLU A 270 21.00 7.40 13.29
CA GLU A 270 21.56 6.06 13.13
C GLU A 270 20.45 5.01 13.09
N VAL A 271 20.75 3.91 12.42
CA VAL A 271 19.80 2.81 12.24
C VAL A 271 19.69 2.00 13.52
N ARG A 272 18.49 1.87 14.09
CA ARG A 272 18.21 1.10 15.29
C ARG A 272 17.66 -0.30 15.00
N ALA A 273 16.80 -0.41 13.97
CA ALA A 273 16.23 -1.69 13.57
C ALA A 273 15.86 -1.69 12.08
N VAL A 274 15.77 -2.88 11.52
CA VAL A 274 15.31 -3.12 10.15
C VAL A 274 14.23 -4.18 10.14
N THR A 275 13.34 -4.08 9.15
CA THR A 275 12.24 -5.02 8.96
C THR A 275 12.42 -5.77 7.65
N PHE A 276 12.22 -7.09 7.69
CA PHE A 276 12.06 -7.97 6.54
C PHE A 276 10.68 -8.61 6.60
N VAL A 277 10.06 -8.87 5.46
CA VAL A 277 8.78 -9.57 5.39
C VAL A 277 8.97 -10.84 4.58
N LYS A 278 9.01 -11.98 5.27
CA LYS A 278 8.99 -13.34 4.70
C LYS A 278 7.59 -13.93 4.76
N ALA A 279 7.41 -15.15 5.26
CA ALA A 279 6.09 -15.66 5.63
C ALA A 279 5.44 -14.82 6.75
N ARG A 280 6.26 -14.33 7.67
CA ARG A 280 5.94 -13.39 8.75
C ARG A 280 6.96 -12.24 8.75
N GLN A 281 6.59 -11.12 9.38
CA GLN A 281 7.51 -10.01 9.60
C GLN A 281 8.63 -10.41 10.57
N GLU A 282 9.87 -10.07 10.21
CA GLU A 282 11.05 -10.18 11.06
C GLU A 282 11.57 -8.76 11.35
N LEU A 283 11.48 -8.33 12.60
CA LEU A 283 12.11 -7.10 13.09
C LEU A 283 13.49 -7.44 13.65
N ARG A 284 14.53 -6.98 12.98
CA ARG A 284 15.93 -7.18 13.39
C ARG A 284 16.46 -5.94 14.07
N VAL A 285 16.72 -6.04 15.38
CA VAL A 285 17.31 -4.96 16.17
C VAL A 285 18.81 -4.91 15.91
N LEU A 286 19.34 -3.71 15.65
CA LEU A 286 20.75 -3.43 15.38
C LEU A 286 21.38 -2.59 16.51
N ASP A 287 20.58 -1.84 17.25
CA ASP A 287 21.03 -1.02 18.38
C ASP A 287 20.58 -1.65 19.71
N ASP A 288 21.57 -2.03 20.54
CA ASP A 288 21.32 -2.61 21.86
C ASP A 288 20.52 -1.67 22.79
N ALA A 289 20.53 -0.37 22.54
CA ALA A 289 19.80 0.61 23.36
C ALA A 289 18.28 0.41 23.32
N ILE A 290 17.74 -0.19 22.26
CA ILE A 290 16.30 -0.47 22.15
C ILE A 290 15.96 -1.97 22.28
N ALA A 291 16.97 -2.84 22.41
CA ALA A 291 16.75 -4.29 22.37
C ALA A 291 15.80 -4.77 23.49
N ALA A 292 15.95 -4.25 24.70
CA ALA A 292 15.09 -4.61 25.83
C ALA A 292 13.65 -4.07 25.68
N ASP A 293 13.48 -2.89 25.07
CA ASP A 293 12.16 -2.33 24.78
C ASP A 293 11.43 -3.18 23.74
N ILE A 294 12.11 -3.52 22.66
CA ILE A 294 11.53 -4.37 21.60
C ILE A 294 11.17 -5.76 22.12
N ALA A 295 12.04 -6.39 22.92
CA ALA A 295 11.74 -7.70 23.50
C ALA A 295 10.52 -7.66 24.43
N ALA A 296 10.36 -6.62 25.25
CA ALA A 296 9.22 -6.44 26.12
C ALA A 296 7.93 -6.20 25.31
N LEU A 297 7.99 -5.38 24.26
CA LEU A 297 6.88 -5.12 23.36
C LEU A 297 6.44 -6.37 22.59
N GLN A 298 7.37 -7.15 22.07
CA GLN A 298 7.07 -8.42 21.39
C GLN A 298 6.41 -9.44 22.31
N ALA A 299 6.73 -9.41 23.62
CA ALA A 299 6.10 -10.31 24.60
C ALA A 299 4.63 -9.96 24.90
N LEU A 300 4.13 -8.78 24.52
CA LEU A 300 2.74 -8.39 24.75
C LEU A 300 1.74 -9.13 23.84
N SER A 301 2.19 -9.62 22.69
CA SER A 301 1.30 -10.24 21.70
C SER A 301 2.07 -11.25 20.84
N PRO A 302 1.42 -12.35 20.43
CA PRO A 302 1.98 -13.28 19.45
C PRO A 302 2.01 -12.72 18.03
N GLY A 303 1.41 -11.54 17.83
CA GLY A 303 1.33 -10.85 16.55
C GLY A 303 2.63 -10.14 16.15
N GLU A 304 2.57 -9.45 15.04
CA GLU A 304 3.67 -8.65 14.49
C GLU A 304 3.70 -7.26 15.13
N LEU A 305 4.86 -6.88 15.65
CA LEU A 305 5.10 -5.57 16.25
C LEU A 305 5.48 -4.56 15.18
N ARG A 306 4.83 -3.39 15.19
CA ARG A 306 5.22 -2.21 14.43
C ARG A 306 5.39 -1.01 15.36
N LEU A 307 6.52 -0.34 15.27
CA LEU A 307 6.69 0.99 15.86
C LEU A 307 5.95 1.99 14.97
N VAL A 308 4.94 2.66 15.50
CA VAL A 308 4.11 3.62 14.75
C VAL A 308 4.80 4.99 14.74
N GLY A 309 5.33 5.40 15.89
CA GLY A 309 6.03 6.67 16.08
C GLY A 309 6.27 6.93 17.54
N GLY A 310 6.86 8.09 17.86
CA GLY A 310 7.15 8.51 19.22
C GLY A 310 7.12 10.02 19.38
N ASP A 311 7.37 10.49 20.61
CA ASP A 311 7.56 11.89 20.91
C ASP A 311 8.99 12.35 20.52
N ASP A 312 9.22 13.66 20.46
CA ASP A 312 10.52 14.24 20.09
C ASP A 312 11.67 13.90 21.04
N THR A 313 11.35 13.42 22.24
CA THR A 313 12.35 13.01 23.25
C THR A 313 12.69 11.52 23.18
N ASP A 314 12.04 10.76 22.30
CA ASP A 314 12.15 9.30 22.16
C ASP A 314 11.85 8.52 23.45
N ARG A 315 11.10 9.14 24.35
CA ARG A 315 10.68 8.52 25.61
C ARG A 315 9.41 7.69 25.44
N LEU A 316 8.44 8.23 24.72
CA LEU A 316 7.13 7.59 24.52
C LEU A 316 7.02 7.07 23.09
N TRP A 317 6.65 5.81 22.94
CA TRP A 317 6.38 5.21 21.65
C TRP A 317 4.94 4.76 21.53
N VAL A 318 4.34 4.98 20.37
CA VAL A 318 3.10 4.31 19.96
C VAL A 318 3.46 3.07 19.17
N THR A 319 2.87 1.95 19.54
CA THR A 319 3.10 0.66 18.86
C THR A 319 1.79 0.04 18.41
N ALA A 320 1.86 -0.74 17.34
CA ALA A 320 0.76 -1.55 16.84
C ALA A 320 1.16 -3.03 16.88
N HIS A 321 0.25 -3.88 17.34
CA HIS A 321 0.37 -5.32 17.28
C HIS A 321 -0.70 -5.86 16.34
N THR A 322 -0.27 -6.52 15.28
CA THR A 322 -1.16 -7.14 14.28
C THR A 322 -1.17 -8.63 14.48
N VAL A 323 -2.35 -9.18 14.74
CA VAL A 323 -2.63 -10.63 14.72
C VAL A 323 -3.45 -10.96 13.47
N ASP A 324 -3.55 -12.22 13.12
CA ASP A 324 -4.36 -12.67 11.97
C ASP A 324 -5.85 -12.85 12.32
N ASP A 325 -6.14 -13.23 13.56
CA ASP A 325 -7.46 -13.63 14.06
C ASP A 325 -8.08 -12.65 15.06
N GLY A 326 -7.71 -11.39 14.99
CA GLY A 326 -8.20 -10.33 15.88
C GLY A 326 -7.94 -8.91 15.35
N PRO A 327 -8.48 -7.89 16.04
CA PRO A 327 -8.21 -6.51 15.66
C PRO A 327 -6.77 -6.10 15.95
N VAL A 328 -6.26 -5.12 15.19
CA VAL A 328 -4.98 -4.45 15.49
C VAL A 328 -5.10 -3.75 16.84
N ARG A 329 -4.10 -3.97 17.72
CA ARG A 329 -4.04 -3.42 19.08
C ARG A 329 -2.96 -2.37 19.18
N TYR A 330 -3.30 -1.20 19.71
CA TYR A 330 -2.37 -0.11 19.91
C TYR A 330 -2.00 0.05 21.37
N HIS A 331 -0.70 0.29 21.62
CA HIS A 331 -0.17 0.54 22.96
C HIS A 331 0.70 1.80 22.97
N LEU A 332 0.72 2.47 24.10
CA LEU A 332 1.73 3.44 24.45
C LEU A 332 2.79 2.74 25.28
N TRP A 333 4.05 2.88 24.89
CA TRP A 333 5.22 2.39 25.60
C TRP A 333 5.96 3.55 26.24
N ASP A 334 6.18 3.51 27.55
CA ASP A 334 7.06 4.46 28.26
C ASP A 334 8.40 3.77 28.50
N ARG A 335 9.46 4.25 27.87
CA ARG A 335 10.79 3.67 27.90
C ARG A 335 11.48 3.86 29.26
N ASP A 336 11.14 4.92 30.02
CA ASP A 336 11.69 5.18 31.35
C ASP A 336 11.18 4.16 32.36
N THR A 337 9.88 3.88 32.35
CA THR A 337 9.25 2.93 33.27
C THR A 337 9.22 1.51 32.73
N ARG A 338 9.40 1.34 31.41
CA ARG A 338 9.21 0.07 30.67
C ARG A 338 7.82 -0.53 30.86
N GLU A 339 6.82 0.32 30.84
CA GLU A 339 5.43 -0.07 30.96
C GLU A 339 4.68 0.19 29.66
N ALA A 340 3.84 -0.79 29.27
CA ALA A 340 2.91 -0.67 28.17
C ALA A 340 1.52 -0.29 28.69
N ARG A 341 0.93 0.76 28.14
CA ARG A 341 -0.46 1.12 28.36
C ARG A 341 -1.26 0.79 27.10
N PHE A 342 -2.27 -0.07 27.22
CA PHE A 342 -3.21 -0.30 26.14
C PHE A 342 -3.98 1.00 25.81
N LEU A 343 -4.06 1.35 24.52
CA LEU A 343 -4.78 2.51 24.04
C LEU A 343 -6.18 2.12 23.55
N PHE A 344 -6.23 1.36 22.48
CA PHE A 344 -7.47 0.87 21.86
C PHE A 344 -7.16 -0.16 20.76
N THR A 345 -8.20 -0.78 20.22
CA THR A 345 -8.12 -1.55 18.97
C THR A 345 -8.74 -0.74 17.82
N HIS A 346 -8.36 -1.08 16.58
CA HIS A 346 -8.92 -0.38 15.43
C HIS A 346 -10.43 -0.64 15.25
N GLN A 347 -10.92 -1.83 15.69
CA GLN A 347 -12.31 -2.24 15.55
C GLN A 347 -12.67 -3.20 16.70
N PRO A 348 -13.13 -2.69 17.85
CA PRO A 348 -13.44 -3.52 19.02
C PRO A 348 -14.53 -4.55 18.76
N ALA A 349 -15.49 -4.23 17.87
CA ALA A 349 -16.59 -5.16 17.55
C ALA A 349 -16.12 -6.48 16.95
N LEU A 350 -14.90 -6.57 16.44
CA LEU A 350 -14.32 -7.84 15.96
C LEU A 350 -14.06 -8.84 17.08
N GLU A 351 -13.90 -8.37 18.33
CA GLU A 351 -13.66 -9.23 19.50
C GLU A 351 -14.88 -10.09 19.88
N ASP A 352 -16.07 -9.71 19.40
CA ASP A 352 -17.32 -10.47 19.61
C ASP A 352 -17.46 -11.66 18.67
N TYR A 353 -16.56 -11.82 17.70
CA TYR A 353 -16.64 -12.83 16.66
C TYR A 353 -15.43 -13.77 16.66
N THR A 354 -15.62 -14.98 16.16
CA THR A 354 -14.52 -15.90 15.86
C THR A 354 -13.96 -15.58 14.50
N LEU A 355 -12.73 -15.10 14.46
CA LEU A 355 -11.97 -14.84 13.24
C LEU A 355 -11.13 -16.09 12.88
N ALA A 356 -10.78 -16.17 11.61
CA ALA A 356 -10.00 -17.26 11.06
C ALA A 356 -8.49 -16.97 11.15
N PRO A 357 -7.65 -17.93 11.57
CA PRO A 357 -6.20 -17.78 11.46
C PRO A 357 -5.75 -17.83 10.00
N MET A 358 -4.64 -17.15 9.71
CA MET A 358 -3.99 -17.10 8.40
C MET A 358 -2.74 -17.98 8.40
N GLU A 359 -2.73 -19.02 7.58
CA GLU A 359 -1.64 -19.98 7.48
C GLU A 359 -0.78 -19.69 6.23
N PRO A 360 0.53 -19.43 6.36
CA PRO A 360 1.40 -19.29 5.21
C PRO A 360 1.60 -20.64 4.50
N PHE A 361 1.73 -20.58 3.17
CA PHE A 361 2.06 -21.75 2.35
C PHE A 361 3.07 -21.38 1.25
N THR A 362 3.64 -22.40 0.64
CA THR A 362 4.43 -22.29 -0.56
C THR A 362 3.94 -23.28 -1.61
N VAL A 363 4.04 -22.90 -2.87
CA VAL A 363 3.77 -23.76 -4.01
C VAL A 363 4.87 -23.58 -5.05
N THR A 364 5.26 -24.65 -5.72
CA THR A 364 6.20 -24.58 -6.83
C THR A 364 5.40 -24.48 -8.14
N ALA A 365 5.58 -23.39 -8.86
CA ALA A 365 5.01 -23.21 -10.18
C ALA A 365 5.55 -24.22 -11.17
N ARG A 366 4.86 -24.41 -12.30
CA ARG A 366 5.21 -25.38 -13.36
C ARG A 366 6.61 -25.21 -13.95
N ASP A 367 7.17 -24.01 -13.87
CA ASP A 367 8.53 -23.67 -14.33
C ASP A 367 9.58 -23.72 -13.21
N GLY A 368 9.18 -24.13 -12.00
CA GLY A 368 10.08 -24.30 -10.86
C GLY A 368 10.20 -23.08 -9.93
N LEU A 369 9.54 -21.95 -10.24
CA LEU A 369 9.53 -20.78 -9.34
C LEU A 369 8.75 -21.11 -8.07
N VAL A 370 9.31 -20.79 -6.90
CA VAL A 370 8.62 -20.96 -5.62
C VAL A 370 7.77 -19.71 -5.34
N LEU A 371 6.48 -19.93 -5.18
CA LEU A 371 5.50 -18.91 -4.84
C LEU A 371 5.14 -19.01 -3.36
N HIS A 372 4.88 -17.87 -2.75
CA HIS A 372 4.49 -17.74 -1.35
C HIS A 372 3.06 -17.22 -1.25
N GLY A 373 2.32 -17.65 -0.25
CA GLY A 373 0.95 -17.20 -0.08
C GLY A 373 0.39 -17.49 1.29
N TYR A 374 -0.92 -17.24 1.44
CA TYR A 374 -1.65 -17.42 2.69
C TYR A 374 -2.99 -18.08 2.44
N LEU A 375 -3.35 -19.01 3.34
CA LEU A 375 -4.63 -19.67 3.42
C LEU A 375 -5.39 -19.13 4.63
N THR A 376 -6.62 -18.67 4.41
CA THR A 376 -7.54 -18.33 5.50
C THR A 376 -8.74 -19.26 5.41
N TRP A 377 -8.84 -20.15 6.37
CA TRP A 377 -9.80 -21.25 6.36
C TRP A 377 -11.20 -20.80 6.79
N PRO A 378 -12.26 -21.42 6.24
CA PRO A 378 -13.61 -21.12 6.69
C PRO A 378 -13.78 -21.37 8.18
N THR A 379 -14.30 -20.39 8.92
CA THR A 379 -14.57 -20.52 10.36
C THR A 379 -15.61 -21.60 10.70
N THR A 380 -16.38 -22.01 9.69
CA THR A 380 -17.39 -23.09 9.80
C THR A 380 -16.81 -24.49 9.65
N THR A 381 -15.54 -24.62 9.27
CA THR A 381 -14.93 -25.90 8.91
C THR A 381 -13.80 -26.24 9.89
N PRO A 382 -13.97 -27.26 10.77
CA PRO A 382 -12.92 -27.67 11.67
C PRO A 382 -11.73 -28.29 10.90
N PRO A 383 -10.50 -28.27 11.46
CA PRO A 383 -9.30 -28.73 10.76
C PRO A 383 -9.40 -30.12 10.12
N GLY A 384 -10.10 -31.07 10.75
CA GLY A 384 -10.28 -32.43 10.23
C GLY A 384 -11.26 -32.56 9.05
N SER A 385 -11.97 -31.46 8.70
CA SER A 385 -12.99 -31.45 7.63
C SER A 385 -12.64 -30.46 6.51
N ARG A 386 -11.39 -30.06 6.39
CA ARG A 386 -10.89 -29.11 5.38
C ARG A 386 -10.72 -29.80 4.03
N ARG A 387 -11.83 -30.14 3.39
CA ARG A 387 -11.88 -30.86 2.09
C ARG A 387 -13.05 -30.37 1.25
N ASP A 388 -12.83 -30.36 -0.08
CA ASP A 388 -13.85 -30.07 -1.10
C ASP A 388 -14.59 -28.74 -0.81
N LEU A 389 -13.81 -27.70 -0.39
CA LEU A 389 -14.34 -26.40 0.00
C LEU A 389 -14.55 -25.51 -1.22
N PRO A 390 -15.56 -24.61 -1.21
CA PRO A 390 -15.57 -23.51 -2.14
C PRO A 390 -14.39 -22.57 -1.86
N VAL A 391 -13.75 -22.10 -2.94
CA VAL A 391 -12.51 -21.32 -2.86
C VAL A 391 -12.72 -19.97 -3.52
N VAL A 392 -12.16 -18.92 -2.92
CA VAL A 392 -11.94 -17.63 -3.57
C VAL A 392 -10.45 -17.36 -3.61
N LEU A 393 -9.89 -17.32 -4.81
CA LEU A 393 -8.55 -16.85 -5.08
C LEU A 393 -8.57 -15.32 -5.08
N ASN A 394 -8.08 -14.72 -4.02
CA ASN A 394 -8.00 -13.26 -3.84
C ASN A 394 -6.64 -12.77 -4.30
N VAL A 395 -6.62 -12.08 -5.44
CA VAL A 395 -5.41 -11.64 -6.14
C VAL A 395 -5.13 -10.19 -5.83
N HIS A 396 -3.98 -9.89 -5.22
CA HIS A 396 -3.59 -8.52 -4.90
C HIS A 396 -3.32 -7.67 -6.15
N GLY A 397 -3.49 -6.36 -6.02
CA GLY A 397 -3.16 -5.37 -7.04
C GLY A 397 -1.65 -5.08 -7.13
N GLY A 398 -1.31 -4.12 -7.95
CA GLY A 398 0.06 -3.70 -8.21
C GLY A 398 0.39 -3.81 -9.70
N PRO A 399 1.14 -4.83 -10.19
CA PRO A 399 1.55 -6.09 -9.56
C PRO A 399 2.68 -5.97 -8.54
N TRP A 400 3.43 -4.89 -8.58
CA TRP A 400 4.56 -4.60 -7.68
C TRP A 400 4.06 -4.22 -6.28
N ALA A 401 3.45 -5.17 -5.62
CA ALA A 401 2.94 -5.16 -4.26
C ALA A 401 3.01 -6.59 -3.71
N ARG A 402 2.42 -6.86 -2.56
CA ARG A 402 2.31 -8.21 -2.01
C ARG A 402 1.23 -8.31 -0.96
N ASP A 403 0.74 -9.52 -0.75
CA ASP A 403 0.04 -9.91 0.47
C ASP A 403 1.03 -10.21 1.60
N THR A 404 0.60 -9.91 2.81
CA THR A 404 1.35 -10.15 4.04
C THR A 404 0.48 -10.85 5.07
N TRP A 405 1.11 -11.50 6.06
CA TRP A 405 0.38 -12.10 7.16
C TRP A 405 -0.25 -11.04 8.07
N GLY A 406 -1.40 -11.36 8.64
CA GLY A 406 -2.10 -10.55 9.62
C GLY A 406 -3.59 -10.40 9.31
N TYR A 407 -4.27 -9.57 10.10
CA TYR A 407 -5.68 -9.29 9.89
C TYR A 407 -5.93 -8.68 8.50
N HIS A 408 -6.72 -9.36 7.71
CA HIS A 408 -7.14 -8.91 6.38
C HIS A 408 -8.67 -8.98 6.28
N PRO A 409 -9.38 -7.86 6.11
CA PRO A 409 -10.85 -7.84 6.20
C PRO A 409 -11.52 -8.70 5.14
N GLU A 410 -11.01 -8.74 3.89
CA GLU A 410 -11.56 -9.60 2.83
C GLU A 410 -11.33 -11.08 3.12
N ALA A 411 -10.14 -11.46 3.60
CA ALA A 411 -9.86 -12.84 3.96
C ALA A 411 -10.78 -13.31 5.11
N GLN A 412 -10.99 -12.46 6.12
CA GLN A 412 -11.93 -12.74 7.21
C GLN A 412 -13.37 -12.81 6.72
N TRP A 413 -13.77 -11.89 5.84
CA TRP A 413 -15.08 -11.93 5.21
C TRP A 413 -15.33 -13.23 4.47
N LEU A 414 -14.43 -13.61 3.56
CA LEU A 414 -14.54 -14.82 2.76
C LEU A 414 -14.58 -16.07 3.66
N ALA A 415 -13.67 -16.17 4.63
CA ALA A 415 -13.64 -17.28 5.58
C ALA A 415 -14.92 -17.37 6.41
N ASN A 416 -15.45 -16.24 6.90
CA ASN A 416 -16.70 -16.22 7.65
C ASN A 416 -17.90 -16.60 6.78
N ARG A 417 -17.89 -16.30 5.47
CA ARG A 417 -18.93 -16.68 4.52
C ARG A 417 -18.83 -18.14 4.05
N GLY A 418 -17.78 -18.86 4.47
CA GLY A 418 -17.65 -20.31 4.23
C GLY A 418 -16.70 -20.67 3.09
N TYR A 419 -15.90 -19.71 2.60
CA TYR A 419 -14.89 -19.93 1.56
C TYR A 419 -13.50 -20.14 2.14
N LEU A 420 -12.71 -21.01 1.53
CA LEU A 420 -11.26 -20.96 1.69
C LEU A 420 -10.76 -19.75 0.88
N CYS A 421 -10.22 -18.75 1.56
CA CYS A 421 -9.52 -17.64 0.91
C CYS A 421 -8.08 -18.04 0.63
N VAL A 422 -7.68 -17.97 -0.63
CA VAL A 422 -6.31 -18.24 -1.09
C VAL A 422 -5.72 -16.95 -1.62
N GLN A 423 -4.62 -16.50 -1.02
CA GLN A 423 -3.84 -15.35 -1.45
C GLN A 423 -2.45 -15.82 -1.85
N VAL A 424 -2.02 -15.54 -3.06
CA VAL A 424 -0.69 -15.92 -3.56
C VAL A 424 0.07 -14.69 -4.05
N ASN A 425 1.31 -14.58 -3.60
CA ASN A 425 2.26 -13.62 -4.14
C ASN A 425 2.85 -14.22 -5.42
N TYR A 426 2.21 -13.93 -6.54
CA TYR A 426 2.64 -14.35 -7.88
C TYR A 426 3.91 -13.59 -8.28
N ARG A 427 4.65 -14.09 -9.30
CA ARG A 427 5.83 -13.38 -9.83
C ARG A 427 5.51 -11.92 -10.14
N SER A 428 6.44 -11.02 -9.99
CA SER A 428 6.33 -9.56 -9.88
C SER A 428 5.90 -9.02 -8.51
N SER A 429 5.47 -9.85 -7.55
CA SER A 429 5.27 -9.38 -6.19
C SER A 429 6.58 -8.88 -5.58
N THR A 430 6.50 -7.83 -4.74
CA THR A 430 7.66 -7.21 -4.10
C THR A 430 8.08 -7.93 -2.82
N GLY A 431 9.31 -7.67 -2.38
CA GLY A 431 9.84 -8.16 -1.11
C GLY A 431 10.63 -9.46 -1.19
N TYR A 432 10.71 -10.08 -2.37
CA TYR A 432 11.41 -11.36 -2.63
C TYR A 432 12.65 -11.21 -3.51
N GLY A 433 13.17 -10.00 -3.66
CA GLY A 433 14.28 -9.68 -4.53
C GLY A 433 13.89 -9.37 -5.98
N LYS A 434 14.85 -8.82 -6.73
CA LYS A 434 14.61 -8.36 -8.10
C LYS A 434 14.38 -9.51 -9.09
N ALA A 435 15.01 -10.67 -8.89
CA ALA A 435 14.79 -11.83 -9.76
C ALA A 435 13.32 -12.29 -9.75
N PHE A 436 12.67 -12.26 -8.58
CA PHE A 436 11.24 -12.57 -8.45
C PHE A 436 10.36 -11.53 -9.13
N ILE A 437 10.69 -10.23 -9.00
CA ILE A 437 9.99 -9.14 -9.69
C ILE A 437 10.08 -9.32 -11.21
N HIS A 438 11.30 -9.48 -11.75
CA HIS A 438 11.53 -9.53 -13.19
C HIS A 438 11.16 -10.86 -13.84
N ALA A 439 10.91 -11.91 -13.05
CA ALA A 439 10.27 -13.12 -13.55
C ALA A 439 8.88 -12.86 -14.16
N GLY A 440 8.26 -11.72 -13.85
CA GLY A 440 6.97 -11.30 -14.39
C GLY A 440 7.06 -10.30 -15.54
N ASP A 441 8.26 -9.88 -15.96
CA ASP A 441 8.40 -8.94 -17.07
C ASP A 441 7.86 -9.54 -18.37
N ARG A 442 6.93 -8.81 -19.01
CA ARG A 442 6.24 -9.22 -20.24
C ARG A 442 5.38 -10.49 -20.08
N GLU A 443 5.09 -10.87 -18.81
CA GLU A 443 4.35 -12.08 -18.47
C GLU A 443 2.91 -11.82 -17.99
N TRP A 444 2.43 -10.60 -18.12
CA TRP A 444 1.01 -10.30 -17.86
C TRP A 444 0.12 -11.15 -18.77
N GLY A 445 -0.84 -11.88 -18.18
CA GLY A 445 -1.69 -12.82 -18.90
C GLY A 445 -1.00 -14.07 -19.43
N ALA A 446 0.24 -14.32 -19.01
CA ALA A 446 1.01 -15.51 -19.31
C ALA A 446 1.54 -16.17 -18.03
N ALA A 447 2.87 -16.20 -17.77
CA ALA A 447 3.42 -16.88 -16.59
C ALA A 447 2.88 -16.30 -15.27
N MET A 448 2.56 -15.01 -15.19
CA MET A 448 1.88 -14.44 -14.02
C MET A 448 0.48 -15.03 -13.81
N HIS A 449 -0.25 -15.33 -14.89
CA HIS A 449 -1.53 -16.05 -14.80
C HIS A 449 -1.31 -17.54 -14.51
N ASP A 450 -0.28 -18.15 -15.10
CA ASP A 450 0.08 -19.54 -14.80
C ASP A 450 0.35 -19.77 -13.30
N ASP A 451 0.96 -18.81 -12.60
CA ASP A 451 1.17 -18.88 -11.14
C ASP A 451 -0.17 -19.01 -10.39
N LEU A 452 -1.21 -18.28 -10.84
CA LEU A 452 -2.54 -18.35 -10.28
C LEU A 452 -3.20 -19.70 -10.56
N VAL A 453 -3.09 -20.19 -11.80
CA VAL A 453 -3.60 -21.50 -12.23
C VAL A 453 -2.92 -22.62 -11.45
N ASP A 454 -1.60 -22.57 -11.29
CA ASP A 454 -0.83 -23.57 -10.55
C ASP A 454 -1.19 -23.57 -9.05
N THR A 455 -1.48 -22.40 -8.48
CA THR A 455 -1.96 -22.27 -7.11
C THR A 455 -3.33 -22.93 -6.93
N VAL A 456 -4.26 -22.72 -7.87
CA VAL A 456 -5.56 -23.40 -7.87
C VAL A 456 -5.37 -24.90 -8.00
N ALA A 457 -4.54 -25.36 -8.95
CA ALA A 457 -4.27 -26.78 -9.18
C ALA A 457 -3.65 -27.44 -7.93
N TRP A 458 -2.73 -26.74 -7.25
CA TRP A 458 -2.17 -27.19 -5.99
C TRP A 458 -3.24 -27.32 -4.91
N THR A 459 -4.11 -26.31 -4.76
CA THR A 459 -5.18 -26.31 -3.73
C THR A 459 -6.15 -27.46 -3.96
N VAL A 460 -6.52 -27.73 -5.22
CA VAL A 460 -7.33 -28.90 -5.61
C VAL A 460 -6.56 -30.21 -5.35
N GLY A 461 -5.29 -30.28 -5.72
CA GLY A 461 -4.44 -31.45 -5.53
C GLY A 461 -4.24 -31.82 -4.06
N GLN A 462 -4.27 -30.85 -3.14
CA GLN A 462 -4.29 -31.11 -1.69
C GLN A 462 -5.64 -31.66 -1.20
N GLY A 463 -6.66 -31.67 -2.05
CA GLY A 463 -8.03 -32.03 -1.66
C GLY A 463 -8.76 -30.95 -0.86
N TYR A 464 -8.24 -29.73 -0.83
CA TYR A 464 -8.84 -28.62 -0.09
C TYR A 464 -10.01 -28.00 -0.84
N ALA A 465 -9.87 -27.87 -2.15
CA ALA A 465 -10.82 -27.19 -3.04
C ALA A 465 -11.71 -28.18 -3.79
N ASP A 466 -12.99 -27.84 -3.89
CA ASP A 466 -13.90 -28.36 -4.91
C ASP A 466 -13.57 -27.66 -6.24
N PRO A 467 -13.11 -28.38 -7.27
CA PRO A 467 -12.70 -27.77 -8.54
C PRO A 467 -13.83 -27.04 -9.28
N ASP A 468 -15.08 -27.39 -9.01
CA ASP A 468 -16.24 -26.77 -9.63
C ASP A 468 -16.71 -25.50 -8.90
N ARG A 469 -16.08 -25.16 -7.76
CA ARG A 469 -16.46 -24.02 -6.91
C ARG A 469 -15.28 -23.13 -6.57
N VAL A 470 -14.53 -22.71 -7.57
CA VAL A 470 -13.40 -21.78 -7.43
C VAL A 470 -13.77 -20.48 -8.14
N ALA A 471 -13.74 -19.36 -7.42
CA ALA A 471 -13.83 -18.01 -8.00
C ALA A 471 -12.48 -17.29 -7.97
N ILE A 472 -12.28 -16.39 -8.91
CA ILE A 472 -11.17 -15.43 -8.92
C ILE A 472 -11.70 -14.02 -8.61
N TYR A 473 -11.01 -13.32 -7.73
CA TYR A 473 -11.40 -12.03 -7.17
C TYR A 473 -10.17 -11.15 -7.04
N GLY A 474 -10.26 -9.87 -7.39
CA GLY A 474 -9.17 -8.94 -7.15
C GLY A 474 -9.42 -7.53 -7.61
N GLY A 475 -8.55 -6.62 -7.17
CA GLY A 475 -8.59 -5.21 -7.49
C GLY A 475 -7.39 -4.74 -8.32
N SER A 476 -7.58 -3.76 -9.21
CA SER A 476 -6.52 -3.19 -10.04
C SER A 476 -5.86 -4.25 -10.92
N TYR A 477 -4.56 -4.53 -10.77
CA TYR A 477 -3.95 -5.70 -11.42
C TYR A 477 -4.72 -6.99 -11.08
N GLY A 478 -5.17 -7.17 -9.83
CA GLY A 478 -5.98 -8.33 -9.44
C GLY A 478 -7.31 -8.41 -10.19
N GLY A 479 -7.91 -7.26 -10.53
CA GLY A 479 -9.08 -7.16 -11.41
C GLY A 479 -8.76 -7.59 -12.85
N TYR A 480 -7.65 -7.12 -13.40
CA TYR A 480 -7.12 -7.63 -14.67
C TYR A 480 -6.92 -9.16 -14.62
N ALA A 481 -6.32 -9.67 -13.54
CA ALA A 481 -6.12 -11.12 -13.37
C ALA A 481 -7.46 -11.88 -13.32
N ALA A 482 -8.49 -11.31 -12.70
CA ALA A 482 -9.83 -11.90 -12.70
C ALA A 482 -10.43 -11.94 -14.12
N LEU A 483 -10.28 -10.87 -14.89
CA LEU A 483 -10.69 -10.83 -16.29
C LEU A 483 -9.89 -11.81 -17.16
N VAL A 484 -8.58 -11.95 -16.93
CA VAL A 484 -7.74 -12.97 -17.61
C VAL A 484 -8.21 -14.38 -17.25
N GLY A 485 -8.54 -14.65 -16.00
CA GLY A 485 -9.10 -15.92 -15.56
C GLY A 485 -10.37 -16.27 -16.33
N ALA A 486 -11.27 -15.30 -16.49
CA ALA A 486 -12.53 -15.50 -17.21
C ALA A 486 -12.35 -15.69 -18.73
N THR A 487 -11.30 -15.09 -19.31
CA THR A 487 -11.09 -15.07 -20.77
C THR A 487 -10.09 -16.11 -21.26
N PHE A 488 -8.96 -16.29 -20.56
CA PHE A 488 -7.85 -17.14 -21.01
C PHE A 488 -7.98 -18.57 -20.49
N THR A 489 -8.63 -18.75 -19.32
CA THR A 489 -8.91 -20.06 -18.72
C THR A 489 -10.40 -20.19 -18.35
N PRO A 490 -11.31 -20.09 -19.34
CA PRO A 490 -12.74 -19.96 -19.12
C PRO A 490 -13.40 -21.14 -18.42
N ASP A 491 -12.73 -22.29 -18.37
CA ASP A 491 -13.25 -23.52 -17.75
C ASP A 491 -12.68 -23.76 -16.34
N LEU A 492 -11.79 -22.87 -15.84
CA LEU A 492 -11.12 -23.06 -14.53
C LEU A 492 -11.93 -22.50 -13.36
N PHE A 493 -12.61 -21.37 -13.59
CA PHE A 493 -13.32 -20.65 -12.53
C PHE A 493 -14.84 -20.74 -12.71
N ALA A 494 -15.56 -20.75 -11.61
CA ALA A 494 -17.03 -20.72 -11.59
C ALA A 494 -17.58 -19.28 -11.66
N ALA A 495 -16.81 -18.29 -11.25
CA ALA A 495 -17.19 -16.88 -11.26
C ALA A 495 -15.93 -15.98 -11.17
N ALA A 496 -16.04 -14.73 -11.60
CA ALA A 496 -14.97 -13.73 -11.50
C ALA A 496 -15.50 -12.41 -10.95
N VAL A 497 -14.72 -11.77 -10.08
CA VAL A 497 -14.99 -10.43 -9.53
C VAL A 497 -13.83 -9.51 -9.88
N ASP A 498 -14.12 -8.52 -10.68
CA ASP A 498 -13.18 -7.49 -11.14
C ASP A 498 -13.48 -6.15 -10.46
N ILE A 499 -12.51 -5.62 -9.75
CA ILE A 499 -12.57 -4.31 -9.13
C ILE A 499 -11.53 -3.41 -9.81
N VAL A 500 -11.98 -2.40 -10.55
CA VAL A 500 -11.15 -1.39 -11.23
C VAL A 500 -10.00 -2.00 -12.06
N GLY A 501 -10.22 -3.17 -12.66
CA GLY A 501 -9.23 -3.86 -13.47
C GLY A 501 -9.19 -3.36 -14.91
N PRO A 502 -7.98 -3.20 -15.50
CA PRO A 502 -7.87 -2.86 -16.92
C PRO A 502 -8.26 -4.04 -17.80
N SER A 503 -9.00 -3.77 -18.86
CA SER A 503 -9.44 -4.76 -19.86
C SER A 503 -8.58 -4.77 -21.12
N SER A 504 -7.79 -3.68 -21.34
CA SER A 504 -6.83 -3.55 -22.44
C SER A 504 -5.53 -2.93 -21.96
N LEU A 505 -4.42 -3.62 -22.13
CA LEU A 505 -3.11 -3.14 -21.70
C LEU A 505 -2.64 -1.92 -22.49
N ALA A 506 -2.96 -1.84 -23.78
CA ALA A 506 -2.57 -0.70 -24.61
C ALA A 506 -3.30 0.58 -24.18
N THR A 507 -4.61 0.51 -23.91
CA THR A 507 -5.37 1.68 -23.45
C THR A 507 -4.98 2.07 -22.02
N LEU A 508 -4.71 1.11 -21.14
CA LEU A 508 -4.18 1.37 -19.81
C LEU A 508 -2.89 2.19 -19.86
N ILE A 509 -1.87 1.73 -20.61
CA ILE A 509 -0.56 2.39 -20.66
C ILE A 509 -0.65 3.79 -21.28
N ARG A 510 -1.52 3.97 -22.29
CA ARG A 510 -1.77 5.29 -22.91
C ARG A 510 -2.51 6.27 -22.00
N SER A 511 -3.16 5.80 -20.96
CA SER A 511 -4.00 6.60 -20.04
C SER A 511 -3.39 6.81 -18.65
N VAL A 512 -2.12 6.46 -18.44
CA VAL A 512 -1.47 6.68 -17.14
C VAL A 512 -1.51 8.16 -16.73
N PRO A 513 -1.70 8.46 -15.43
CA PRO A 513 -1.75 9.84 -14.98
C PRO A 513 -0.41 10.57 -15.25
N PRO A 514 -0.44 11.91 -15.42
CA PRO A 514 0.77 12.68 -15.78
C PRO A 514 1.96 12.44 -14.87
N TYR A 515 1.73 12.29 -13.57
CA TYR A 515 2.79 12.07 -12.57
C TYR A 515 3.42 10.67 -12.64
N TRP A 516 2.88 9.73 -13.45
CA TRP A 516 3.52 8.45 -13.77
C TRP A 516 4.31 8.49 -15.08
N ALA A 517 4.08 9.48 -15.94
CA ALA A 517 4.73 9.58 -17.24
C ALA A 517 6.28 9.53 -17.18
N PRO A 518 6.97 10.11 -16.16
CA PRO A 518 8.41 9.98 -16.05
C PRO A 518 8.90 8.53 -15.88
N MET A 519 8.05 7.63 -15.36
CA MET A 519 8.37 6.21 -15.15
C MET A 519 7.87 5.30 -16.28
N ILE A 520 7.43 5.86 -17.41
CA ILE A 520 6.79 5.09 -18.50
C ILE A 520 7.69 4.01 -19.09
N ALA A 521 9.00 4.25 -19.14
CA ALA A 521 9.97 3.26 -19.64
C ALA A 521 9.95 1.95 -18.83
N GLN A 522 9.71 2.03 -17.51
CA GLN A 522 9.56 0.86 -16.65
C GLN A 522 8.30 0.06 -17.01
N PHE A 523 7.16 0.74 -17.27
CA PHE A 523 5.95 0.09 -17.78
C PHE A 523 6.20 -0.57 -19.14
N HIS A 524 6.94 0.10 -20.05
CA HIS A 524 7.26 -0.47 -21.34
C HIS A 524 8.13 -1.73 -21.22
N ASN A 525 9.09 -1.75 -20.30
CA ASN A 525 9.92 -2.93 -20.05
C ASN A 525 9.12 -4.08 -19.45
N SER A 526 8.31 -3.79 -18.44
CA SER A 526 7.64 -4.83 -17.65
C SER A 526 6.32 -5.30 -18.26
N VAL A 527 5.64 -4.47 -19.07
CA VAL A 527 4.34 -4.80 -19.67
C VAL A 527 4.41 -4.83 -21.19
N GLY A 528 4.94 -3.77 -21.81
CA GLY A 528 5.08 -3.62 -23.25
C GLY A 528 4.82 -2.17 -23.69
N ASN A 529 5.29 -1.83 -24.89
CA ASN A 529 5.15 -0.48 -25.46
C ASN A 529 3.97 -0.42 -26.45
N PRO A 530 2.91 0.34 -26.16
CA PRO A 530 1.72 0.41 -27.02
C PRO A 530 1.97 1.03 -28.40
N ASP A 531 3.08 1.76 -28.59
CA ASP A 531 3.38 2.38 -29.87
C ASP A 531 4.12 1.44 -30.84
N THR A 532 4.78 0.42 -30.32
CA THR A 532 5.59 -0.51 -31.12
C THR A 532 5.16 -1.97 -30.99
N GLU A 533 4.34 -2.31 -29.98
CA GLU A 533 4.00 -3.69 -29.61
C GLU A 533 2.47 -3.87 -29.37
N GLU A 534 1.65 -3.14 -30.12
CA GLU A 534 0.18 -3.15 -29.91
C GLU A 534 -0.42 -4.56 -30.05
N ASP A 535 0.01 -5.35 -31.02
CA ASP A 535 -0.46 -6.73 -31.20
C ASP A 535 -0.09 -7.63 -30.01
N PHE A 536 1.10 -7.44 -29.45
CA PHE A 536 1.53 -8.16 -28.25
C PHE A 536 0.64 -7.79 -27.05
N LEU A 537 0.43 -6.51 -26.78
CA LEU A 537 -0.42 -6.03 -25.70
C LEU A 537 -1.88 -6.47 -25.89
N TRP A 538 -2.38 -6.46 -27.14
CA TRP A 538 -3.70 -6.98 -27.45
C TRP A 538 -3.81 -8.46 -27.12
N SER A 539 -2.82 -9.27 -27.48
CA SER A 539 -2.80 -10.72 -27.20
C SER A 539 -2.83 -11.05 -25.70
N ARG A 540 -2.43 -10.08 -24.85
CA ARG A 540 -2.41 -10.17 -23.38
C ARG A 540 -3.60 -9.49 -22.71
N SER A 541 -4.45 -8.84 -23.50
CA SER A 541 -5.61 -8.09 -23.00
C SER A 541 -6.86 -8.97 -22.92
N PRO A 542 -7.62 -8.93 -21.82
CA PRO A 542 -8.89 -9.67 -21.69
C PRO A 542 -9.85 -9.45 -22.84
N LEU A 543 -9.94 -8.20 -23.36
CA LEU A 543 -10.80 -7.87 -24.51
C LEU A 543 -10.53 -8.71 -25.74
N SER A 544 -9.30 -9.19 -25.95
CA SER A 544 -8.95 -10.01 -27.12
C SER A 544 -9.63 -11.37 -27.14
N LYS A 545 -10.15 -11.84 -26.00
CA LYS A 545 -10.75 -13.17 -25.82
C LYS A 545 -12.10 -13.11 -25.10
N VAL A 546 -12.79 -11.99 -25.17
CA VAL A 546 -14.09 -11.81 -24.50
C VAL A 546 -15.14 -12.82 -24.95
N ASP A 547 -15.06 -13.29 -26.21
CA ASP A 547 -15.90 -14.34 -26.77
C ASP A 547 -15.68 -15.74 -26.15
N GLN A 548 -14.60 -15.91 -25.40
CA GLN A 548 -14.29 -17.16 -24.69
C GLN A 548 -14.98 -17.24 -23.31
N ILE A 549 -15.51 -16.13 -22.78
CA ILE A 549 -16.07 -16.09 -21.43
C ILE A 549 -17.32 -16.96 -21.35
N ARG A 550 -17.37 -17.81 -20.31
CA ARG A 550 -18.46 -18.75 -20.03
C ARG A 550 -18.99 -18.66 -18.61
N ILE A 551 -18.37 -17.83 -17.79
CA ILE A 551 -18.68 -17.67 -16.36
C ILE A 551 -19.28 -16.29 -16.10
N PRO A 552 -20.10 -16.14 -15.05
CA PRO A 552 -20.63 -14.84 -14.65
C PRO A 552 -19.53 -13.93 -14.10
N LEU A 553 -19.68 -12.62 -14.31
CA LEU A 553 -18.77 -11.59 -13.82
C LEU A 553 -19.50 -10.55 -12.98
N LEU A 554 -18.81 -10.08 -11.92
CA LEU A 554 -19.14 -8.84 -11.22
C LEU A 554 -18.01 -7.85 -11.47
N ILE A 555 -18.34 -6.69 -12.02
CA ILE A 555 -17.37 -5.61 -12.34
C ILE A 555 -17.74 -4.38 -11.52
N ALA A 556 -16.75 -3.76 -10.87
CA ALA A 556 -16.94 -2.55 -10.08
C ALA A 556 -15.92 -1.50 -10.46
N GLN A 557 -16.35 -0.23 -10.60
CA GLN A 557 -15.52 0.87 -11.09
C GLN A 557 -15.83 2.19 -10.37
N GLY A 558 -14.77 2.96 -10.04
CA GLY A 558 -14.89 4.36 -9.66
C GLY A 558 -14.84 5.27 -10.90
N ALA A 559 -15.80 6.22 -11.00
CA ALA A 559 -15.90 7.08 -12.18
C ALA A 559 -14.75 8.07 -12.31
N ASN A 560 -14.09 8.43 -11.19
CA ASN A 560 -13.01 9.40 -11.13
C ASN A 560 -11.63 8.74 -11.04
N ASP A 561 -11.53 7.46 -11.34
CA ASP A 561 -10.27 6.71 -11.25
C ASP A 561 -9.22 7.24 -12.24
N PRO A 562 -8.10 7.85 -11.73
CA PRO A 562 -7.05 8.37 -12.60
C PRO A 562 -6.04 7.32 -13.05
N ARG A 563 -5.99 6.15 -12.37
CA ARG A 563 -5.01 5.08 -12.63
C ARG A 563 -5.52 4.08 -13.66
N VAL A 564 -6.77 3.65 -13.48
CA VAL A 564 -7.49 2.76 -14.40
C VAL A 564 -8.81 3.45 -14.75
N PRO A 565 -8.85 4.23 -15.84
CA PRO A 565 -10.02 5.02 -16.19
C PRO A 565 -11.29 4.19 -16.35
N GLN A 566 -12.45 4.79 -16.06
CA GLN A 566 -13.77 4.19 -16.21
C GLN A 566 -13.95 3.49 -17.57
N ALA A 567 -13.34 4.03 -18.64
CA ALA A 567 -13.39 3.45 -19.98
C ALA A 567 -12.87 2.00 -20.03
N GLU A 568 -11.95 1.60 -19.15
CA GLU A 568 -11.46 0.21 -19.08
C GLU A 568 -12.60 -0.76 -18.72
N SER A 569 -13.42 -0.41 -17.74
CA SER A 569 -14.61 -1.22 -17.39
C SER A 569 -15.71 -1.12 -18.45
N GLU A 570 -15.96 0.07 -19.00
CA GLU A 570 -17.04 0.26 -20.00
C GLU A 570 -16.78 -0.52 -21.28
N GLN A 571 -15.53 -0.59 -21.75
CA GLN A 571 -15.23 -1.34 -22.98
C GLN A 571 -15.40 -2.85 -22.80
N ILE A 572 -15.07 -3.42 -21.63
CA ILE A 572 -15.34 -4.86 -21.38
C ILE A 572 -16.83 -5.10 -21.17
N VAL A 573 -17.54 -4.25 -20.44
CA VAL A 573 -18.99 -4.36 -20.25
C VAL A 573 -19.73 -4.34 -21.58
N ALA A 574 -19.42 -3.39 -22.46
CA ALA A 574 -20.02 -3.33 -23.80
C ALA A 574 -19.75 -4.61 -24.63
N ALA A 575 -18.56 -5.20 -24.47
CA ALA A 575 -18.23 -6.46 -25.12
C ALA A 575 -19.03 -7.63 -24.53
N LEU A 576 -19.19 -7.69 -23.20
CA LEU A 576 -20.01 -8.71 -22.52
C LEU A 576 -21.49 -8.63 -22.96
N GLU A 577 -22.05 -7.43 -23.02
CA GLU A 577 -23.41 -7.20 -23.51
C GLU A 577 -23.59 -7.72 -24.95
N LYS A 578 -22.63 -7.38 -25.82
CA LYS A 578 -22.64 -7.82 -27.22
C LYS A 578 -22.62 -9.35 -27.38
N HIS A 579 -21.90 -10.03 -26.51
CA HIS A 579 -21.78 -11.50 -26.52
C HIS A 579 -22.83 -12.21 -25.65
N GLY A 580 -23.70 -11.46 -24.94
CA GLY A 580 -24.74 -12.01 -24.09
C GLY A 580 -24.22 -12.76 -22.87
N VAL A 581 -23.05 -12.35 -22.34
CA VAL A 581 -22.46 -12.92 -21.14
C VAL A 581 -23.15 -12.36 -19.90
N ASP A 582 -23.46 -13.23 -18.94
CA ASP A 582 -24.05 -12.83 -17.65
C ASP A 582 -23.06 -12.00 -16.83
N HIS A 583 -23.45 -10.78 -16.49
CA HIS A 583 -22.61 -9.87 -15.73
C HIS A 583 -23.40 -8.85 -14.91
N GLU A 584 -22.79 -8.37 -13.83
CA GLU A 584 -23.26 -7.24 -13.03
C GLU A 584 -22.20 -6.12 -13.11
N TYR A 585 -22.62 -4.87 -13.33
CA TYR A 585 -21.73 -3.71 -13.35
C TYR A 585 -22.13 -2.68 -12.32
N LEU A 586 -21.20 -2.34 -11.42
CA LEU A 586 -21.37 -1.34 -10.37
C LEU A 586 -20.45 -0.14 -10.62
N LEU A 587 -21.04 0.97 -11.05
CA LEU A 587 -20.35 2.23 -11.19
C LEU A 587 -20.60 3.10 -9.94
N PHE A 588 -19.53 3.68 -9.39
CA PHE A 588 -19.54 4.60 -8.26
C PHE A 588 -19.09 6.00 -8.73
N PRO A 589 -20.03 6.94 -8.91
CA PRO A 589 -19.75 8.23 -9.57
C PRO A 589 -18.85 9.17 -8.75
N ASP A 590 -18.72 8.92 -7.46
CA ASP A 590 -17.99 9.73 -6.49
C ASP A 590 -16.78 9.00 -5.87
N GLU A 591 -16.27 7.97 -6.58
CA GLU A 591 -15.10 7.20 -6.20
C GLU A 591 -14.01 7.23 -7.28
N GLY A 592 -12.76 7.02 -6.83
CA GLY A 592 -11.57 6.89 -7.67
C GLY A 592 -11.08 5.44 -7.77
N HIS A 593 -9.77 5.23 -7.57
CA HIS A 593 -9.13 3.91 -7.60
C HIS A 593 -9.38 3.14 -6.30
N GLY A 594 -10.61 2.69 -6.10
CA GLY A 594 -11.11 2.04 -4.89
C GLY A 594 -12.26 2.82 -4.25
N PHE A 595 -12.87 2.22 -3.22
CA PHE A 595 -14.08 2.74 -2.60
C PHE A 595 -13.77 3.31 -1.21
N ALA A 596 -13.58 4.62 -1.14
CA ALA A 596 -13.23 5.32 0.09
C ALA A 596 -14.43 5.55 1.02
N LYS A 597 -15.59 5.84 0.43
CA LYS A 597 -16.82 6.09 1.20
C LYS A 597 -17.38 4.78 1.76
N PRO A 598 -17.71 4.70 3.06
CA PRO A 598 -18.18 3.45 3.66
C PRO A 598 -19.47 2.93 3.03
N GLN A 599 -20.40 3.81 2.63
CA GLN A 599 -21.64 3.41 1.94
C GLN A 599 -21.37 2.73 0.59
N ASN A 600 -20.37 3.20 -0.15
CA ASN A 600 -19.98 2.62 -1.44
C ASN A 600 -19.29 1.27 -1.23
N ARG A 601 -18.38 1.17 -0.25
CA ARG A 601 -17.77 -0.11 0.14
C ARG A 601 -18.83 -1.13 0.54
N LEU A 602 -19.74 -0.77 1.42
CA LEU A 602 -20.81 -1.67 1.87
C LEU A 602 -21.73 -2.10 0.74
N ARG A 603 -22.05 -1.20 -0.21
CA ARG A 603 -22.82 -1.54 -1.41
C ARG A 603 -22.08 -2.55 -2.29
N PHE A 604 -20.76 -2.35 -2.50
CA PHE A 604 -19.96 -3.29 -3.27
C PHE A 604 -19.91 -4.65 -2.59
N TYR A 605 -19.54 -4.72 -1.29
CA TYR A 605 -19.42 -6.01 -0.59
C TYR A 605 -20.77 -6.73 -0.42
N ALA A 606 -21.88 -6.01 -0.33
CA ALA A 606 -23.20 -6.61 -0.34
C ALA A 606 -23.48 -7.31 -1.67
N ALA A 607 -23.19 -6.65 -2.79
CA ALA A 607 -23.36 -7.24 -4.13
C ALA A 607 -22.41 -8.43 -4.34
N ALA A 608 -21.13 -8.27 -4.00
CA ALA A 608 -20.12 -9.33 -4.15
C ALA A 608 -20.44 -10.56 -3.30
N GLU A 609 -20.97 -10.37 -2.09
CA GLU A 609 -21.38 -11.46 -1.20
C GLU A 609 -22.53 -12.28 -1.77
N VAL A 610 -23.56 -11.61 -2.28
CA VAL A 610 -24.70 -12.28 -2.93
C VAL A 610 -24.26 -12.97 -4.22
N PHE A 611 -23.42 -12.33 -5.01
CA PHE A 611 -22.87 -12.89 -6.24
C PHE A 611 -22.05 -14.17 -5.96
N LEU A 612 -21.11 -14.14 -5.02
CA LEU A 612 -20.32 -15.31 -4.65
C LEU A 612 -21.18 -16.44 -4.07
N ALA A 613 -22.15 -16.11 -3.19
CA ALA A 613 -23.05 -17.11 -2.62
C ALA A 613 -23.90 -17.81 -3.68
N ARG A 614 -24.36 -17.08 -4.69
CA ARG A 614 -25.14 -17.64 -5.83
C ARG A 614 -24.33 -18.66 -6.63
N HIS A 615 -23.04 -18.40 -6.84
CA HIS A 615 -22.22 -19.21 -7.75
C HIS A 615 -21.35 -20.26 -7.03
N LEU A 616 -21.00 -20.05 -5.77
CA LEU A 616 -20.13 -20.96 -5.00
C LEU A 616 -20.86 -21.65 -3.83
N GLY A 617 -22.06 -21.18 -3.44
CA GLY A 617 -22.85 -21.78 -2.38
C GLY A 617 -22.38 -21.41 -0.96
N GLY A 618 -21.83 -20.24 -0.74
CA GLY A 618 -21.48 -19.68 0.58
C GLY A 618 -22.69 -19.06 1.30
N ARG A 619 -22.41 -18.45 2.46
CA ARG A 619 -23.38 -17.69 3.23
C ARG A 619 -23.42 -16.23 2.77
N ALA A 620 -24.56 -15.58 2.96
CA ALA A 620 -24.70 -14.14 2.75
C ALA A 620 -25.43 -13.51 3.95
N GLU A 621 -25.06 -12.29 4.29
CA GLU A 621 -25.81 -11.47 5.24
C GLU A 621 -27.10 -10.98 4.57
N PRO A 622 -28.25 -11.07 5.24
CA PRO A 622 -29.55 -10.68 4.67
C PRO A 622 -29.62 -9.23 4.19
#